data_3a585d40403b8547841b0e508dae427d
#
_entry.id   3a585d40403b8547841b0e508dae427d
#
_cell.length_a   1.000
_cell.length_b   1.000
_cell.length_c   1.000
_cell.angle_alpha   90.00
_cell.angle_beta   90.00
_cell.angle_gamma   90.00
#
_symmetry.space_group_name_H-M   'P 1'
#
loop_
_entity.id
_entity.type
_entity.pdbx_description
1 polymer ?
#
loop_
_entity_poly.entity_id
_entity_poly.type
_entity_poly.pdbx_seq_one_letter_code
_entity_poly.pdbx_strand_id
1 'polypeptide(L)'
;MEKLSDISSCIILSGTGGLGKSMMMRHLFLDATKRHTNTGIIPFFIQLKNYRANFADLIDFIIFEISSLFSGISRERMIAILESGKGLFLFDGLDEISQETAVSFQSALDAFINLYTNNQFIISSRPYGNFSAFTRFTVVNLESFSKAQSLELIDKLDFRSDMPEIKSKFRKELDLRLYWSHHGFSDNPLLLTIMLMTFEEFAEVPSKMHIFYQEAYTVLSKKHDANKGG
;
A
#
# COMPACT_ATOMS: atom_id res chain seq x y z
N MET A 1 1.49 -8.30 12.21
CA MET A 1 2.96 -8.08 12.17
C MET A 1 3.75 -9.31 12.56
N GLU A 2 3.43 -9.98 13.64
CA GLU A 2 4.16 -11.20 14.08
C GLU A 2 4.38 -12.21 12.94
N LYS A 3 3.38 -12.44 12.09
CA LYS A 3 3.50 -13.40 10.98
C LYS A 3 4.46 -12.97 9.83
N LEU A 4 4.67 -11.67 9.60
CA LEU A 4 5.62 -11.20 8.57
C LEU A 4 7.06 -11.20 9.10
N SER A 5 7.27 -10.76 10.34
CA SER A 5 8.58 -10.81 11.00
C SER A 5 9.12 -12.24 11.15
N ASP A 6 8.22 -13.23 11.25
CA ASP A 6 8.59 -14.66 11.33
C ASP A 6 9.09 -15.20 9.98
N ILE A 7 8.76 -14.55 8.86
CA ILE A 7 9.22 -14.94 7.53
C ILE A 7 10.64 -14.44 7.28
N SER A 8 10.89 -13.15 7.47
CA SER A 8 12.19 -12.51 7.23
C SER A 8 12.22 -11.10 7.83
N SER A 9 13.43 -10.62 8.14
CA SER A 9 13.65 -9.19 8.48
C SER A 9 13.62 -8.26 7.27
N CYS A 10 13.78 -8.80 6.05
CA CYS A 10 13.77 -8.07 4.80
C CYS A 10 12.70 -8.65 3.86
N ILE A 11 11.65 -7.89 3.56
CA ILE A 11 10.50 -8.37 2.78
C ILE A 11 10.21 -7.40 1.62
N ILE A 12 9.98 -7.94 0.43
CA ILE A 12 9.32 -7.23 -0.66
C ILE A 12 7.86 -7.68 -0.72
N LEU A 13 6.95 -6.75 -0.46
CA LEU A 13 5.51 -6.96 -0.60
C LEU A 13 5.12 -6.66 -2.04
N SER A 14 4.95 -7.71 -2.84
CA SER A 14 4.64 -7.63 -4.26
C SER A 14 3.14 -7.82 -4.52
N GLY A 15 2.60 -7.11 -5.49
CA GLY A 15 1.20 -7.27 -5.90
C GLY A 15 0.80 -6.27 -6.99
N THR A 16 -0.20 -6.61 -7.78
CA THR A 16 -0.70 -5.75 -8.86
C THR A 16 -1.29 -4.45 -8.33
N GLY A 17 -1.56 -3.50 -9.22
CA GLY A 17 -2.22 -2.24 -8.87
C GLY A 17 -3.59 -2.48 -8.24
N GLY A 18 -3.92 -1.72 -7.20
CA GLY A 18 -5.24 -1.79 -6.56
C GLY A 18 -5.42 -2.87 -5.48
N LEU A 19 -4.46 -3.80 -5.30
CA LEU A 19 -4.52 -4.85 -4.26
C LEU A 19 -4.32 -4.34 -2.82
N GLY A 20 -4.06 -3.04 -2.64
CA GLY A 20 -3.97 -2.45 -1.30
C GLY A 20 -2.58 -2.50 -0.67
N LYS A 21 -1.47 -2.63 -1.42
CA LYS A 21 -0.09 -2.61 -0.90
C LYS A 21 0.17 -1.44 0.05
N SER A 22 -0.07 -0.21 -0.40
CA SER A 22 0.13 1.00 0.41
C SER A 22 -0.80 1.05 1.63
N MET A 23 -2.03 0.50 1.51
CA MET A 23 -2.92 0.35 2.66
C MET A 23 -2.39 -0.65 3.68
N MET A 24 -1.83 -1.78 3.22
CA MET A 24 -1.15 -2.76 4.07
C MET A 24 0.06 -2.13 4.77
N MET A 25 0.89 -1.37 4.05
CA MET A 25 2.05 -0.66 4.63
C MET A 25 1.60 0.33 5.73
N ARG A 26 0.55 1.10 5.49
CA ARG A 26 -0.04 2.00 6.50
C ARG A 26 -0.62 1.24 7.69
N HIS A 27 -1.27 0.10 7.44
CA HIS A 27 -1.78 -0.77 8.50
C HIS A 27 -0.64 -1.30 9.39
N LEU A 28 0.45 -1.78 8.79
CA LEU A 28 1.65 -2.22 9.51
C LEU A 28 2.27 -1.09 10.35
N PHE A 29 2.34 0.11 9.79
CA PHE A 29 2.81 1.31 10.51
C PHE A 29 1.96 1.60 11.74
N LEU A 30 0.63 1.66 11.57
CA LEU A 30 -0.30 1.96 12.66
C LEU A 30 -0.31 0.86 13.73
N ASP A 31 -0.24 -0.42 13.33
CA ASP A 31 -0.19 -1.54 14.26
C ASP A 31 1.11 -1.52 15.08
N ALA A 32 2.26 -1.27 14.43
CA ALA A 32 3.54 -1.14 15.12
C ALA A 32 3.54 0.06 16.10
N THR A 33 2.97 1.19 15.69
CA THR A 33 2.83 2.38 16.55
C THR A 33 1.99 2.07 17.80
N LYS A 34 0.86 1.37 17.63
CA LYS A 34 0.00 0.97 18.77
C LYS A 34 0.69 0.00 19.72
N ARG A 35 1.57 -0.85 19.20
CA ARG A 35 2.29 -1.86 19.99
C ARG A 35 3.65 -1.37 20.48
N HIS A 36 4.06 -0.16 20.16
CA HIS A 36 5.39 0.39 20.50
C HIS A 36 5.74 0.23 21.99
N THR A 37 4.82 0.56 22.90
CA THR A 37 5.03 0.44 24.35
C THR A 37 5.37 -0.97 24.81
N ASN A 38 4.88 -2.00 24.12
CA ASN A 38 5.10 -3.41 24.47
C ASN A 38 6.31 -4.01 23.75
N THR A 39 6.59 -3.58 22.51
CA THR A 39 7.63 -4.17 21.65
C THR A 39 8.90 -3.35 21.59
N GLY A 40 8.82 -2.04 21.85
CA GLY A 40 9.88 -1.07 21.64
C GLY A 40 10.17 -0.78 20.16
N ILE A 41 9.42 -1.38 19.21
CA ILE A 41 9.61 -1.19 17.76
C ILE A 41 9.16 0.22 17.37
N ILE A 42 9.99 0.91 16.59
CA ILE A 42 9.74 2.26 16.08
C ILE A 42 9.51 2.18 14.57
N PRO A 43 8.27 2.37 14.09
CA PRO A 43 7.97 2.30 12.66
C PRO A 43 8.26 3.61 11.95
N PHE A 44 8.79 3.52 10.73
CA PHE A 44 9.00 4.62 9.80
C PHE A 44 8.28 4.31 8.49
N PHE A 45 7.41 5.22 8.04
CA PHE A 45 6.72 5.11 6.74
C PHE A 45 7.35 6.09 5.76
N ILE A 46 7.93 5.56 4.67
CA ILE A 46 8.80 6.27 3.76
C ILE A 46 8.30 6.09 2.33
N GLN A 47 7.98 7.19 1.65
CA GLN A 47 7.50 7.17 0.27
C GLN A 47 8.65 7.25 -0.72
N LEU A 48 8.93 6.15 -1.44
CA LEU A 48 10.06 6.08 -2.37
C LEU A 48 9.94 7.02 -3.56
N LYS A 49 8.74 7.47 -3.94
CA LYS A 49 8.55 8.46 -5.02
C LYS A 49 9.33 9.77 -4.79
N ASN A 50 9.71 10.07 -3.55
CA ASN A 50 10.48 11.25 -3.18
C ASN A 50 12.00 11.00 -3.16
N TYR A 51 12.43 9.73 -3.28
CA TYR A 51 13.86 9.39 -3.31
C TYR A 51 14.56 9.99 -4.53
N ARG A 52 15.75 10.54 -4.30
CA ARG A 52 16.64 11.07 -5.32
C ARG A 52 18.07 10.62 -5.01
N ALA A 53 18.87 10.37 -6.05
CA ALA A 53 20.25 9.92 -5.91
C ALA A 53 21.22 10.98 -5.35
N ASN A 54 20.73 12.20 -5.10
CA ASN A 54 21.54 13.30 -4.55
C ASN A 54 21.55 13.37 -3.01
N PHE A 55 20.84 12.50 -2.31
CA PHE A 55 21.00 12.37 -0.87
C PHE A 55 22.39 11.80 -0.55
N ALA A 56 23.03 12.29 0.51
CA ALA A 56 24.36 11.83 0.90
C ALA A 56 24.35 10.34 1.28
N ASP A 57 23.31 9.89 1.96
CA ASP A 57 23.02 8.48 2.27
C ASP A 57 21.52 8.25 2.53
N LEU A 58 21.17 7.03 2.85
CA LEU A 58 19.78 6.65 3.10
C LEU A 58 19.23 7.24 4.40
N ILE A 59 20.08 7.54 5.39
CA ILE A 59 19.67 8.19 6.64
C ILE A 59 19.15 9.60 6.35
N ASP A 60 19.84 10.36 5.53
CA ASP A 60 19.44 11.72 5.17
C ASP A 60 18.10 11.73 4.42
N PHE A 61 17.88 10.76 3.53
CA PHE A 61 16.59 10.60 2.87
C PHE A 61 15.47 10.25 3.86
N ILE A 62 15.71 9.31 4.78
CA ILE A 62 14.72 8.92 5.80
C ILE A 62 14.38 10.12 6.67
N ILE A 63 15.36 10.88 7.14
CA ILE A 63 15.15 12.09 7.95
C ILE A 63 14.35 13.13 7.16
N PHE A 64 14.67 13.34 5.89
CA PHE A 64 13.92 14.24 5.00
C PHE A 64 12.43 13.85 4.94
N GLU A 65 12.12 12.57 4.68
CA GLU A 65 10.75 12.09 4.57
C GLU A 65 9.94 12.26 5.86
N ILE A 66 10.54 11.98 7.01
CA ILE A 66 9.83 12.04 8.29
C ILE A 66 9.83 13.44 8.90
N SER A 67 10.68 14.35 8.45
CA SER A 67 10.80 15.72 9.00
C SER A 67 9.51 16.55 8.86
N SER A 68 8.69 16.24 7.86
CA SER A 68 7.36 16.86 7.67
C SER A 68 6.34 16.47 8.75
N LEU A 69 6.54 15.31 9.39
CA LEU A 69 5.65 14.75 10.42
C LEU A 69 6.24 14.92 11.83
N PHE A 70 7.56 14.89 11.96
CA PHE A 70 8.29 14.93 13.22
C PHE A 70 9.39 15.99 13.16
N SER A 71 9.07 17.20 13.61
CA SER A 71 10.08 18.25 13.77
C SER A 71 11.08 17.84 14.85
N GLY A 72 12.39 17.76 14.51
CA GLY A 72 13.47 17.61 15.45
C GLY A 72 14.05 16.21 15.63
N ILE A 73 13.88 15.31 14.67
CA ILE A 73 14.68 14.10 14.63
C ILE A 73 16.08 14.46 14.09
N SER A 74 17.10 14.34 14.93
CA SER A 74 18.48 14.55 14.52
C SER A 74 19.07 13.26 13.93
N ARG A 75 20.18 13.40 13.18
CA ARG A 75 20.91 12.27 12.62
C ARG A 75 21.41 11.33 13.70
N GLU A 76 21.89 11.88 14.83
CA GLU A 76 22.38 11.11 15.99
C GLU A 76 21.27 10.25 16.60
N ARG A 77 20.06 10.81 16.72
CA ARG A 77 18.88 10.06 17.22
C ARG A 77 18.48 8.94 16.25
N MET A 78 18.52 9.21 14.95
CA MET A 78 18.24 8.17 13.96
C MET A 78 19.26 7.04 14.04
N ILE A 79 20.55 7.35 14.14
CA ILE A 79 21.62 6.36 14.32
C ILE A 79 21.39 5.54 15.59
N ALA A 80 21.07 6.17 16.71
CA ALA A 80 20.78 5.46 17.96
C ALA A 80 19.61 4.47 17.84
N ILE A 81 18.56 4.84 17.10
CA ILE A 81 17.43 3.92 16.80
C ILE A 81 17.91 2.74 15.94
N LEU A 82 18.67 3.01 14.90
CA LEU A 82 19.22 1.99 14.01
C LEU A 82 20.13 1.00 14.76
N GLU A 83 21.01 1.49 15.60
CA GLU A 83 21.93 0.69 16.43
C GLU A 83 21.18 -0.16 17.47
N SER A 84 20.03 0.33 17.96
CA SER A 84 19.19 -0.43 18.88
C SER A 84 18.51 -1.65 18.24
N GLY A 85 18.47 -1.74 16.90
CA GLY A 85 17.78 -2.80 16.16
C GLY A 85 16.25 -2.76 16.32
N LYS A 86 15.68 -1.61 16.71
CA LYS A 86 14.25 -1.44 16.96
C LYS A 86 13.50 -0.73 15.83
N GLY A 87 14.17 -0.40 14.73
CA GLY A 87 13.56 0.24 13.56
C GLY A 87 12.75 -0.76 12.72
N LEU A 88 11.55 -0.34 12.32
CA LEU A 88 10.77 -0.96 11.24
C LEU A 88 10.64 0.04 10.10
N PHE A 89 11.32 -0.19 9.00
CA PHE A 89 11.36 0.69 7.85
C PHE A 89 10.42 0.19 6.75
N LEU A 90 9.37 0.96 6.46
CA LEU A 90 8.33 0.66 5.50
C LEU A 90 8.50 1.55 4.27
N PHE A 91 9.18 1.06 3.25
CA PHE A 91 9.43 1.77 1.98
C PHE A 91 8.30 1.50 0.98
N ASP A 92 7.45 2.49 0.75
CA ASP A 92 6.29 2.34 -0.14
C ASP A 92 6.58 2.84 -1.55
N GLY A 93 6.31 1.97 -2.57
CA GLY A 93 6.30 2.33 -3.97
C GLY A 93 7.64 2.25 -4.70
N LEU A 94 8.35 1.11 -4.65
CA LEU A 94 9.59 0.91 -5.43
C LEU A 94 9.35 1.04 -6.95
N ASP A 95 8.18 0.68 -7.42
CA ASP A 95 7.77 0.82 -8.82
C ASP A 95 7.42 2.25 -9.25
N GLU A 96 7.40 3.20 -8.31
CA GLU A 96 7.10 4.62 -8.57
C GLU A 96 8.35 5.44 -8.91
N ILE A 97 9.55 4.88 -8.77
CA ILE A 97 10.82 5.52 -9.11
C ILE A 97 11.38 4.97 -10.42
N SER A 98 12.22 5.78 -11.12
CA SER A 98 12.85 5.34 -12.36
C SER A 98 13.78 4.15 -12.12
N GLN A 99 14.04 3.36 -13.15
CA GLN A 99 14.93 2.19 -13.05
C GLN A 99 16.35 2.58 -12.58
N GLU A 100 16.88 3.70 -13.06
CA GLU A 100 18.18 4.22 -12.64
C GLU A 100 18.18 4.58 -11.14
N THR A 101 17.14 5.27 -10.70
CA THR A 101 16.96 5.63 -9.29
C THR A 101 16.78 4.39 -8.41
N ALA A 102 16.09 3.35 -8.91
CA ALA A 102 15.90 2.08 -8.20
C ALA A 102 17.22 1.34 -7.98
N VAL A 103 18.14 1.36 -8.96
CA VAL A 103 19.50 0.78 -8.80
C VAL A 103 20.30 1.54 -7.74
N SER A 104 20.25 2.88 -7.77
CA SER A 104 20.90 3.70 -6.76
C SER A 104 20.34 3.46 -5.37
N PHE A 105 19.00 3.41 -5.25
CA PHE A 105 18.32 3.09 -4.00
C PHE A 105 18.71 1.71 -3.47
N GLN A 106 18.71 0.69 -4.31
CA GLN A 106 19.10 -0.67 -3.93
C GLN A 106 20.51 -0.72 -3.36
N SER A 107 21.48 -0.09 -4.03
CA SER A 107 22.88 -0.03 -3.56
C SER A 107 22.99 0.67 -2.20
N ALA A 108 22.27 1.79 -2.02
CA ALA A 108 22.23 2.51 -0.75
C ALA A 108 21.56 1.68 0.37
N LEU A 109 20.50 0.94 0.02
CA LEU A 109 19.78 0.09 0.96
C LEU A 109 20.63 -1.12 1.38
N ASP A 110 21.35 -1.74 0.47
CA ASP A 110 22.25 -2.88 0.79
C ASP A 110 23.36 -2.44 1.76
N ALA A 111 23.97 -1.28 1.52
CA ALA A 111 24.96 -0.70 2.44
C ALA A 111 24.33 -0.38 3.81
N PHE A 112 23.13 0.17 3.83
CA PHE A 112 22.39 0.49 5.04
C PHE A 112 22.03 -0.74 5.87
N ILE A 113 21.53 -1.81 5.23
CA ILE A 113 21.21 -3.08 5.90
C ILE A 113 22.47 -3.74 6.44
N ASN A 114 23.61 -3.65 5.73
CA ASN A 114 24.89 -4.18 6.20
C ASN A 114 25.34 -3.55 7.53
N LEU A 115 25.09 -2.26 7.71
CA LEU A 115 25.44 -1.53 8.93
C LEU A 115 24.43 -1.78 10.07
N TYR A 116 23.15 -1.99 9.74
CA TYR A 116 22.05 -1.99 10.71
C TYR A 116 21.18 -3.24 10.60
N THR A 117 21.82 -4.42 10.65
CA THR A 117 21.24 -5.75 10.35
C THR A 117 20.05 -6.17 11.22
N ASN A 118 19.94 -5.62 12.44
CA ASN A 118 18.94 -6.04 13.42
C ASN A 118 17.57 -5.34 13.24
N ASN A 119 17.46 -4.43 12.26
CA ASN A 119 16.22 -3.76 11.95
C ASN A 119 15.36 -4.54 10.95
N GLN A 120 14.12 -4.13 10.79
CA GLN A 120 13.18 -4.75 9.85
C GLN A 120 12.93 -3.81 8.66
N PHE A 121 12.91 -4.38 7.45
CA PHE A 121 12.77 -3.64 6.20
C PHE A 121 11.68 -4.27 5.34
N ILE A 122 10.65 -3.50 5.01
CA ILE A 122 9.58 -3.93 4.12
C ILE A 122 9.48 -2.93 2.98
N ILE A 123 9.50 -3.42 1.73
CA ILE A 123 9.38 -2.62 0.51
C ILE A 123 8.09 -3.04 -0.19
N SER A 124 7.25 -2.10 -0.61
CA SER A 124 6.14 -2.39 -1.50
C SER A 124 6.52 -2.16 -2.97
N SER A 125 6.06 -3.04 -3.86
CA SER A 125 6.29 -2.92 -5.30
C SER A 125 5.22 -3.63 -6.12
N ARG A 126 5.09 -3.25 -7.39
CA ARG A 126 4.38 -4.08 -8.38
C ARG A 126 5.25 -5.25 -8.82
N PRO A 127 4.65 -6.38 -9.32
CA PRO A 127 5.39 -7.60 -9.66
C PRO A 127 6.29 -7.48 -10.88
N TYR A 128 6.24 -6.35 -11.60
CA TYR A 128 7.05 -6.11 -12.81
C TYR A 128 8.49 -5.66 -12.51
N GLY A 129 8.83 -5.47 -11.24
CA GLY A 129 10.19 -5.14 -10.81
C GLY A 129 11.12 -6.35 -10.92
N ASN A 130 12.35 -6.14 -11.36
CA ASN A 130 13.38 -7.15 -11.24
C ASN A 130 13.93 -7.16 -9.80
N PHE A 131 13.47 -8.11 -8.99
CA PHE A 131 13.90 -8.24 -7.59
C PHE A 131 15.16 -9.08 -7.41
N SER A 132 15.76 -9.58 -8.50
CA SER A 132 16.96 -10.45 -8.41
C SER A 132 18.16 -9.77 -7.75
N ALA A 133 18.21 -8.44 -7.82
CA ALA A 133 19.24 -7.64 -7.17
C ALA A 133 19.01 -7.49 -5.64
N PHE A 134 17.79 -7.69 -5.14
CA PHE A 134 17.45 -7.62 -3.72
C PHE A 134 17.67 -8.97 -3.03
N THR A 135 18.89 -9.49 -3.05
CA THR A 135 19.23 -10.86 -2.65
C THR A 135 18.93 -11.20 -1.19
N ARG A 136 18.78 -10.19 -0.33
CA ARG A 136 18.45 -10.35 1.10
C ARG A 136 16.96 -10.39 1.36
N PHE A 137 16.15 -10.04 0.36
CA PHE A 137 14.73 -9.86 0.53
C PHE A 137 13.95 -11.12 0.14
N THR A 138 13.02 -11.50 0.99
CA THR A 138 12.00 -12.50 0.67
C THR A 138 10.83 -11.81 -0.01
N VAL A 139 10.44 -12.27 -1.20
CA VAL A 139 9.28 -11.74 -1.92
C VAL A 139 8.02 -12.42 -1.41
N VAL A 140 7.09 -11.62 -0.90
CA VAL A 140 5.77 -12.05 -0.45
C VAL A 140 4.74 -11.45 -1.40
N ASN A 141 3.96 -12.30 -2.08
CA ASN A 141 2.94 -11.86 -3.00
C ASN A 141 1.61 -11.63 -2.29
N LEU A 142 0.99 -10.49 -2.57
CA LEU A 142 -0.41 -10.25 -2.21
C LEU A 142 -1.31 -10.92 -3.23
N GLU A 143 -2.16 -11.81 -2.73
CA GLU A 143 -3.17 -12.48 -3.52
C GLU A 143 -4.40 -11.58 -3.73
N SER A 144 -5.11 -11.80 -4.83
CA SER A 144 -6.42 -11.22 -5.07
C SER A 144 -7.44 -11.67 -4.02
N PHE A 145 -8.48 -10.87 -3.82
CA PHE A 145 -9.51 -11.17 -2.83
C PHE A 145 -10.34 -12.40 -3.21
N SER A 146 -10.53 -13.29 -2.27
CA SER A 146 -11.58 -14.30 -2.35
C SER A 146 -12.97 -13.62 -2.32
N LYS A 147 -14.01 -14.34 -2.76
CA LYS A 147 -15.40 -13.86 -2.69
C LYS A 147 -15.78 -13.39 -1.29
N ALA A 148 -15.39 -14.14 -0.27
CA ALA A 148 -15.66 -13.77 1.12
C ALA A 148 -15.01 -12.44 1.52
N GLN A 149 -13.74 -12.22 1.13
CA GLN A 149 -13.04 -10.97 1.40
C GLN A 149 -13.64 -9.79 0.62
N SER A 150 -14.10 -10.01 -0.61
CA SER A 150 -14.79 -8.99 -1.42
C SER A 150 -16.11 -8.56 -0.79
N LEU A 151 -16.91 -9.52 -0.30
CA LEU A 151 -18.14 -9.23 0.44
C LEU A 151 -17.85 -8.51 1.76
N GLU A 152 -16.83 -8.95 2.49
CA GLU A 152 -16.41 -8.32 3.75
C GLU A 152 -15.93 -6.88 3.54
N LEU A 153 -15.20 -6.60 2.43
CA LEU A 153 -14.82 -5.23 2.09
C LEU A 153 -16.07 -4.35 1.92
N ILE A 154 -17.06 -4.80 1.13
CA ILE A 154 -18.30 -4.05 0.93
C ILE A 154 -19.02 -3.83 2.27
N ASP A 155 -19.08 -4.82 3.13
CA ASP A 155 -19.73 -4.69 4.45
C ASP A 155 -19.04 -3.62 5.32
N LYS A 156 -17.71 -3.54 5.27
CA LYS A 156 -16.91 -2.60 6.08
C LYS A 156 -16.80 -1.18 5.50
N LEU A 157 -17.06 -0.99 4.21
CA LEU A 157 -16.99 0.34 3.61
C LEU A 157 -18.07 1.26 4.21
N ASP A 158 -17.66 2.43 4.68
CA ASP A 158 -18.59 3.54 4.96
C ASP A 158 -18.97 4.20 3.64
N PHE A 159 -20.07 3.74 3.05
CA PHE A 159 -20.54 4.17 1.74
C PHE A 159 -22.02 4.50 1.81
N ARG A 160 -22.37 5.79 1.53
CA ARG A 160 -23.76 6.29 1.49
C ARG A 160 -24.58 5.79 2.67
N SER A 161 -24.15 6.16 3.88
CA SER A 161 -24.89 5.85 5.11
C SER A 161 -26.30 6.44 5.12
N ASP A 162 -26.54 7.47 4.29
CA ASP A 162 -27.85 8.08 4.00
C ASP A 162 -28.76 7.21 3.10
N MET A 163 -28.18 6.28 2.31
CA MET A 163 -28.89 5.37 1.38
C MET A 163 -28.35 3.93 1.48
N PRO A 164 -28.53 3.25 2.61
CA PRO A 164 -27.94 1.92 2.87
C PRO A 164 -28.46 0.83 1.93
N GLU A 165 -29.60 1.03 1.29
CA GLU A 165 -30.20 0.12 0.32
C GLU A 165 -29.33 -0.07 -0.94
N ILE A 166 -28.57 0.95 -1.37
CA ILE A 166 -27.67 0.87 -2.53
C ILE A 166 -26.58 -0.17 -2.24
N LYS A 167 -25.93 -0.03 -1.10
CA LYS A 167 -24.88 -0.94 -0.66
C LYS A 167 -25.41 -2.38 -0.48
N SER A 168 -26.56 -2.53 0.11
CA SER A 168 -27.22 -3.84 0.33
C SER A 168 -27.58 -4.52 -0.99
N LYS A 169 -28.09 -3.75 -1.95
CA LYS A 169 -28.41 -4.21 -3.32
C LYS A 169 -27.15 -4.67 -4.05
N PHE A 170 -26.11 -3.82 -4.06
CA PHE A 170 -24.83 -4.16 -4.69
C PHE A 170 -24.20 -5.41 -4.07
N ARG A 171 -24.20 -5.52 -2.74
CA ARG A 171 -23.69 -6.69 -2.03
C ARG A 171 -24.38 -7.97 -2.44
N LYS A 172 -25.71 -7.94 -2.58
CA LYS A 172 -26.51 -9.08 -3.04
C LYS A 172 -26.14 -9.46 -4.49
N GLU A 173 -26.04 -8.48 -5.37
CA GLU A 173 -25.62 -8.69 -6.77
C GLU A 173 -24.19 -9.24 -6.85
N LEU A 174 -23.28 -8.73 -6.02
CA LEU A 174 -21.90 -9.22 -5.93
C LEU A 174 -21.89 -10.70 -5.53
N ASP A 175 -22.66 -11.09 -4.53
CA ASP A 175 -22.74 -12.46 -4.04
C ASP A 175 -23.36 -13.41 -5.08
N LEU A 176 -24.43 -13.00 -5.75
CA LEU A 176 -25.17 -13.85 -6.67
C LEU A 176 -24.46 -14.04 -8.02
N ARG A 177 -23.90 -12.96 -8.61
CA ARG A 177 -23.41 -13.02 -10.00
C ARG A 177 -22.15 -12.20 -10.28
N LEU A 178 -22.02 -10.96 -9.75
CA LEU A 178 -20.97 -10.05 -10.20
C LEU A 178 -19.56 -10.55 -9.85
N TYR A 179 -19.40 -11.26 -8.75
CA TYR A 179 -18.09 -11.81 -8.38
C TYR A 179 -17.52 -12.71 -9.49
N TRP A 180 -18.35 -13.51 -10.14
CA TRP A 180 -17.91 -14.44 -11.18
C TRP A 180 -17.91 -13.80 -12.56
N SER A 181 -18.92 -13.00 -12.88
CA SER A 181 -19.03 -12.36 -14.20
C SER A 181 -18.03 -11.22 -14.40
N HIS A 182 -17.54 -10.62 -13.33
CA HIS A 182 -16.58 -9.52 -13.32
C HIS A 182 -15.39 -9.83 -12.40
N HIS A 183 -14.88 -11.07 -12.44
CA HIS A 183 -13.91 -11.58 -11.47
C HIS A 183 -12.71 -10.64 -11.31
N GLY A 184 -12.04 -10.23 -12.39
CA GLY A 184 -10.87 -9.35 -12.33
C GLY A 184 -11.11 -7.93 -11.76
N PHE A 185 -12.39 -7.56 -11.53
CA PHE A 185 -12.75 -6.35 -10.79
C PHE A 185 -13.15 -6.68 -9.35
N SER A 186 -13.89 -7.75 -9.20
CA SER A 186 -14.48 -8.13 -7.92
C SER A 186 -13.45 -8.66 -6.92
N ASP A 187 -12.34 -9.21 -7.40
CA ASP A 187 -11.22 -9.71 -6.61
C ASP A 187 -10.13 -8.65 -6.34
N ASN A 188 -10.29 -7.43 -6.89
CA ASN A 188 -9.38 -6.31 -6.67
C ASN A 188 -10.07 -5.24 -5.82
N PRO A 189 -9.57 -4.93 -4.61
CA PRO A 189 -10.22 -3.99 -3.69
C PRO A 189 -10.53 -2.62 -4.29
N LEU A 190 -9.61 -2.04 -5.05
CA LEU A 190 -9.81 -0.74 -5.69
C LEU A 190 -10.92 -0.81 -6.76
N LEU A 191 -10.82 -1.79 -7.64
CA LEU A 191 -11.78 -1.95 -8.74
C LEU A 191 -13.17 -2.31 -8.21
N LEU A 192 -13.25 -3.11 -7.16
CA LEU A 192 -14.51 -3.45 -6.48
C LEU A 192 -15.17 -2.20 -5.89
N THR A 193 -14.38 -1.30 -5.28
CA THR A 193 -14.90 -0.03 -4.78
C THR A 193 -15.43 0.85 -5.91
N ILE A 194 -14.73 0.89 -7.05
CA ILE A 194 -15.18 1.61 -8.25
C ILE A 194 -16.48 0.98 -8.81
N MET A 195 -16.61 -0.36 -8.78
CA MET A 195 -17.85 -1.03 -9.17
C MET A 195 -19.04 -0.61 -8.30
N LEU A 196 -18.85 -0.50 -6.98
CA LEU A 196 -19.89 0.00 -6.08
C LEU A 196 -20.29 1.45 -6.43
N MET A 197 -19.31 2.31 -6.70
CA MET A 197 -19.57 3.71 -7.09
C MET A 197 -20.31 3.82 -8.42
N THR A 198 -19.96 2.95 -9.39
CA THR A 198 -20.64 2.89 -10.70
C THR A 198 -22.07 2.37 -10.53
N PHE A 199 -22.27 1.37 -9.69
CA PHE A 199 -23.60 0.84 -9.37
C PHE A 199 -24.51 1.88 -8.70
N GLU A 200 -23.96 2.77 -7.87
CA GLU A 200 -24.69 3.91 -7.29
C GLU A 200 -25.24 4.85 -8.38
N GLU A 201 -24.42 5.18 -9.37
CA GLU A 201 -24.76 6.18 -10.40
C GLU A 201 -25.75 5.62 -11.45
N PHE A 202 -25.58 4.34 -11.83
CA PHE A 202 -26.32 3.75 -12.96
C PHE A 202 -27.29 2.62 -12.57
N ALA A 203 -27.37 2.29 -11.29
CA ALA A 203 -28.18 1.19 -10.71
C ALA A 203 -27.84 -0.22 -11.24
N GLU A 204 -26.81 -0.36 -12.05
CA GLU A 204 -26.31 -1.64 -12.57
C GLU A 204 -24.81 -1.56 -12.92
N VAL A 205 -24.17 -2.71 -13.08
CA VAL A 205 -22.81 -2.82 -13.58
C VAL A 205 -22.86 -3.30 -15.03
N PRO A 206 -22.31 -2.53 -15.99
CA PRO A 206 -22.30 -2.92 -17.39
C PRO A 206 -21.62 -4.27 -17.61
N SER A 207 -22.20 -5.11 -18.44
CA SER A 207 -21.62 -6.43 -18.77
C SER A 207 -20.36 -6.35 -19.63
N LYS A 208 -20.19 -5.22 -20.36
CA LYS A 208 -19.04 -5.01 -21.25
C LYS A 208 -17.96 -4.17 -20.55
N MET A 209 -16.75 -4.70 -20.47
CA MET A 209 -15.61 -4.11 -19.80
C MET A 209 -15.32 -2.65 -20.20
N HIS A 210 -15.33 -2.35 -21.52
CA HIS A 210 -15.03 -0.99 -21.98
C HIS A 210 -16.09 0.04 -21.56
N ILE A 211 -17.37 -0.36 -21.49
CA ILE A 211 -18.45 0.49 -20.99
C ILE A 211 -18.24 0.74 -19.50
N PHE A 212 -17.92 -0.30 -18.73
CA PHE A 212 -17.61 -0.15 -17.30
C PHE A 212 -16.46 0.84 -17.06
N TYR A 213 -15.35 0.75 -17.81
CA TYR A 213 -14.25 1.70 -17.67
C TYR A 213 -14.66 3.14 -18.02
N GLN A 214 -15.47 3.33 -19.04
CA GLN A 214 -15.97 4.64 -19.42
C GLN A 214 -16.86 5.25 -18.33
N GLU A 215 -17.76 4.46 -17.75
CA GLU A 215 -18.64 4.90 -16.66
C GLU A 215 -17.83 5.15 -15.39
N ALA A 216 -16.92 4.26 -15.03
CA ALA A 216 -16.02 4.43 -13.89
C ALA A 216 -15.18 5.72 -14.00
N TYR A 217 -14.63 6.02 -15.17
CA TYR A 217 -13.93 7.26 -15.44
C TYR A 217 -14.84 8.48 -15.23
N THR A 218 -16.07 8.42 -15.72
CA THR A 218 -17.07 9.51 -15.57
C THR A 218 -17.38 9.76 -14.10
N VAL A 219 -17.61 8.70 -13.31
CA VAL A 219 -17.90 8.80 -11.87
C VAL A 219 -16.72 9.42 -11.12
N LEU A 220 -15.49 8.93 -11.39
CA LEU A 220 -14.28 9.44 -10.74
C LEU A 220 -14.01 10.91 -11.09
N SER A 221 -14.22 11.32 -12.35
CA SER A 221 -14.06 12.71 -12.80
C SER A 221 -15.06 13.63 -12.13
N LYS A 222 -16.34 13.26 -12.10
CA LYS A 222 -17.39 14.05 -11.41
C LYS A 222 -17.09 14.25 -9.92
N LYS A 223 -16.64 13.18 -9.22
CA LYS A 223 -16.29 13.28 -7.80
C LYS A 223 -15.03 14.11 -7.55
N HIS A 224 -14.06 14.06 -8.47
CA HIS A 224 -12.85 14.89 -8.39
C HIS A 224 -13.18 16.39 -8.57
N ASP A 225 -14.05 16.72 -9.52
CA ASP A 225 -14.44 18.11 -9.78
C ASP A 225 -15.30 18.68 -8.66
N ALA A 226 -16.18 17.88 -8.06
CA ALA A 226 -16.97 18.26 -6.90
C ALA A 226 -16.10 18.61 -5.67
N ASN A 227 -14.96 17.95 -5.50
CA ASN A 227 -14.02 18.22 -4.40
C ASN A 227 -13.11 19.44 -4.63
N LYS A 228 -13.09 20.03 -5.85
CA LYS A 228 -12.32 21.25 -6.17
C LYS A 228 -13.11 22.53 -6.05
N GLY A 229 -14.42 22.45 -5.87
CA GLY A 229 -15.36 23.58 -5.81
C GLY A 229 -15.83 23.94 -4.41
N GLY A 230 -15.16 23.44 -3.34
CA GLY A 230 -15.49 23.74 -1.95
C GLY A 230 -14.38 24.53 -1.26
#